data_99514aebd3c78cc0b5537f88ca3054de
#
_entry.id   99514aebd3c78cc0b5537f88ca3054de
#
_cell.length_a   1.000
_cell.length_b   1.000
_cell.length_c   1.000
_cell.angle_alpha   90.00
_cell.angle_beta   90.00
_cell.angle_gamma   90.00
#
_symmetry.space_group_name_H-M   'P 1'
#
loop_
_entity.id
_entity.type
_entity.pdbx_description
1 polymer ?
#
loop_
_entity_poly.entity_id
_entity_poly.type
_entity_poly.pdbx_seq_one_letter_code
_entity_poly.pdbx_strand_id
1 'polypeptide(L)'
;KESALVTAGWSAEARKDAFERTMKSGLPTARDEYWKYTSPKSLTSKKVEKAPLSQEKDGAMFTGANPIKIVFVDGKFAPKKSADFEVSGLSVERLSIINKLDLHWAKDVYGKYEKLSQESVTRPLASYNTAYADEGVVIHVSERIERPINIIYEHSDEYSDVILRHIIKIDDNAELTLLENGPAAARLNQVMEVKLSDGAKFNHIRVLGRDHERRTATHIFGELGGEAKFKSFTLTVNGVLTRNECFLNINGDDAAAHISGACIGDGDFHHDDTVFITHDAVGSESRQVFKKVLRNGATGVFQGKILVKPNAQKTDGYQISQSLLLDEDSQFLAKPELEIYADDVACSHGSTSGAIDE
;
A
#
# COMPACT_ATOMS: atom_id res chain seq x y z
N LYS A 1 -9.31 21.09 7.81
CA LYS A 1 -10.49 21.27 6.92
C LYS A 1 -11.22 19.95 6.91
N GLU A 2 -12.48 19.92 7.32
CA GLU A 2 -13.32 18.75 7.07
C GLU A 2 -13.46 18.62 5.56
N SER A 3 -12.94 17.51 4.99
CA SER A 3 -13.21 17.16 3.60
C SER A 3 -14.70 16.88 3.50
N ALA A 4 -15.41 17.58 2.62
CA ALA A 4 -16.81 17.32 2.39
C ALA A 4 -16.96 15.94 1.70
N LEU A 5 -17.90 15.14 2.19
CA LEU A 5 -18.21 13.85 1.54
C LEU A 5 -18.74 14.12 0.11
N VAL A 6 -18.19 13.45 -0.87
CA VAL A 6 -18.69 13.48 -2.25
C VAL A 6 -20.01 12.72 -2.30
N THR A 7 -21.12 13.44 -2.58
CA THR A 7 -22.48 12.90 -2.51
C THR A 7 -23.14 12.63 -3.87
N ALA A 8 -22.43 12.92 -4.96
CA ALA A 8 -22.92 12.72 -6.33
C ALA A 8 -21.83 12.07 -7.22
N GLY A 9 -22.25 11.56 -8.38
CA GLY A 9 -21.37 10.91 -9.35
C GLY A 9 -21.12 9.43 -9.06
N TRP A 10 -20.29 8.81 -9.88
CA TRP A 10 -20.05 7.37 -9.92
C TRP A 10 -19.51 6.76 -8.62
N SER A 11 -18.80 7.52 -7.81
CA SER A 11 -18.19 7.04 -6.56
C SER A 11 -19.05 7.28 -5.30
N ALA A 12 -20.17 7.98 -5.41
CA ALA A 12 -20.97 8.44 -4.26
C ALA A 12 -21.46 7.31 -3.35
N GLU A 13 -21.94 6.22 -3.93
CA GLU A 13 -22.44 5.05 -3.18
C GLU A 13 -21.33 4.38 -2.37
N ALA A 14 -20.17 4.11 -2.99
CA ALA A 14 -19.02 3.51 -2.32
C ALA A 14 -18.49 4.41 -1.19
N ARG A 15 -18.47 5.74 -1.40
CA ARG A 15 -18.06 6.71 -0.37
C ARG A 15 -19.03 6.76 0.80
N LYS A 16 -20.33 6.73 0.53
CA LYS A 16 -21.36 6.68 1.58
C LYS A 16 -21.24 5.40 2.41
N ASP A 17 -21.13 4.24 1.77
CA ASP A 17 -20.92 2.96 2.47
C ASP A 17 -19.65 3.00 3.34
N ALA A 18 -18.54 3.50 2.81
CA ALA A 18 -17.29 3.63 3.56
C ALA A 18 -17.40 4.62 4.73
N PHE A 19 -18.12 5.71 4.55
CA PHE A 19 -18.42 6.66 5.64
C PHE A 19 -19.20 5.99 6.75
N GLU A 20 -20.29 5.27 6.43
CA GLU A 20 -21.10 4.56 7.41
C GLU A 20 -20.29 3.49 8.17
N ARG A 21 -19.42 2.74 7.47
CA ARG A 21 -18.49 1.79 8.09
C ARG A 21 -17.49 2.48 9.03
N THR A 22 -16.94 3.61 8.62
CA THR A 22 -16.01 4.41 9.44
C THR A 22 -16.71 4.95 10.69
N MET A 23 -17.92 5.44 10.56
CA MET A 23 -18.70 5.94 11.71
C MET A 23 -19.07 4.85 12.69
N LYS A 24 -19.35 3.64 12.19
CA LYS A 24 -19.69 2.48 13.01
C LYS A 24 -18.48 1.91 13.75
N SER A 25 -17.34 1.75 13.10
CA SER A 25 -16.13 1.17 13.67
C SER A 25 -15.34 2.17 14.53
N GLY A 26 -15.43 3.47 14.23
CA GLY A 26 -14.52 4.49 14.73
C GLY A 26 -13.14 4.39 14.08
N LEU A 27 -12.20 5.24 14.52
CA LEU A 27 -10.81 5.19 14.13
C LEU A 27 -10.06 4.09 14.93
N PRO A 28 -8.95 3.55 14.42
CA PRO A 28 -8.24 2.48 15.11
C PRO A 28 -7.72 2.91 16.48
N THR A 29 -7.69 1.95 17.38
CA THR A 29 -7.17 2.09 18.74
C THR A 29 -6.10 1.04 19.02
N ALA A 30 -5.27 1.23 20.02
CA ALA A 30 -4.27 0.24 20.45
C ALA A 30 -4.89 -1.07 21.01
N ARG A 31 -6.22 -1.13 21.18
CA ARG A 31 -6.95 -2.34 21.60
C ARG A 31 -7.33 -3.22 20.42
N ASP A 32 -7.30 -2.70 19.22
CA ASP A 32 -7.60 -3.47 18.02
C ASP A 32 -6.48 -4.46 17.74
N GLU A 33 -6.80 -5.68 17.40
CA GLU A 33 -5.86 -6.80 17.31
C GLU A 33 -4.62 -6.49 16.47
N TYR A 34 -4.80 -5.89 15.28
CA TYR A 34 -3.70 -5.56 14.37
C TYR A 34 -3.07 -4.18 14.63
N TRP A 35 -3.51 -3.48 15.69
CA TRP A 35 -2.88 -2.26 16.18
C TRP A 35 -2.20 -2.42 17.53
N LYS A 36 -2.20 -3.66 18.06
CA LYS A 36 -1.60 -3.97 19.36
C LYS A 36 -0.11 -3.60 19.45
N TYR A 37 0.61 -3.78 18.36
CA TYR A 37 2.05 -3.51 18.28
C TYR A 37 2.40 -2.14 17.69
N THR A 38 1.39 -1.39 17.20
CA THR A 38 1.59 -0.10 16.55
C THR A 38 0.56 0.90 17.05
N SER A 39 1.01 1.95 17.76
CA SER A 39 0.10 2.98 18.25
C SER A 39 -0.48 3.81 17.10
N PRO A 40 -1.81 3.85 16.90
CA PRO A 40 -2.41 4.66 15.85
C PRO A 40 -2.53 6.14 16.19
N LYS A 41 -2.15 6.56 17.40
CA LYS A 41 -2.42 7.89 17.96
C LYS A 41 -1.98 9.04 17.05
N SER A 42 -0.79 8.98 16.49
CA SER A 42 -0.26 10.05 15.61
C SER A 42 -0.94 10.08 14.25
N LEU A 43 -1.53 8.95 13.80
CA LEU A 43 -2.31 8.85 12.56
C LEU A 43 -3.77 9.30 12.73
N THR A 44 -4.30 9.28 13.96
CA THR A 44 -5.73 9.52 14.25
C THR A 44 -5.99 10.79 15.04
N SER A 45 -4.95 11.46 15.54
CA SER A 45 -5.08 12.71 16.31
C SER A 45 -5.70 13.83 15.47
N LYS A 46 -6.49 14.70 16.12
CA LYS A 46 -7.07 15.91 15.48
C LYS A 46 -6.00 16.90 15.01
N LYS A 47 -4.88 16.97 15.73
CA LYS A 47 -3.75 17.84 15.42
C LYS A 47 -2.66 17.04 14.76
N VAL A 48 -2.23 17.49 13.58
CA VAL A 48 -1.04 16.92 12.89
C VAL A 48 0.20 17.34 13.64
N GLU A 49 1.08 16.40 13.88
CA GLU A 49 2.39 16.69 14.46
C GLU A 49 3.33 17.21 13.37
N LYS A 50 4.24 18.08 13.76
CA LYS A 50 5.21 18.67 12.85
C LYS A 50 6.14 17.58 12.26
N ALA A 51 6.38 17.68 10.96
CA ALA A 51 7.47 16.96 10.29
C ALA A 51 8.32 17.98 9.53
N PRO A 52 9.57 18.19 9.94
CA PRO A 52 10.48 19.13 9.28
C PRO A 52 10.65 18.79 7.79
N LEU A 53 10.80 19.82 6.98
CA LEU A 53 11.04 19.62 5.55
C LEU A 53 12.44 19.08 5.32
N SER A 54 12.54 18.03 4.47
CA SER A 54 13.84 17.53 4.03
C SER A 54 14.53 18.57 3.12
N GLN A 55 15.81 18.76 3.30
CA GLN A 55 16.61 19.60 2.40
C GLN A 55 17.00 18.85 1.11
N GLU A 56 16.87 17.54 1.09
CA GLU A 56 17.18 16.71 -0.07
C GLU A 56 15.99 16.63 -1.03
N LYS A 57 16.29 16.74 -2.33
CA LYS A 57 15.28 16.62 -3.40
C LYS A 57 15.16 15.17 -3.83
N ASP A 58 14.05 14.53 -3.53
CA ASP A 58 13.74 13.15 -3.96
C ASP A 58 13.51 13.00 -5.48
N GLY A 59 13.44 14.09 -6.23
CA GLY A 59 13.10 14.10 -7.66
C GLY A 59 14.13 13.45 -8.60
N ALA A 60 15.31 13.08 -8.09
CA ALA A 60 16.36 12.41 -8.87
C ALA A 60 16.28 10.87 -8.83
N MET A 61 15.42 10.31 -7.98
CA MET A 61 15.27 8.85 -7.85
C MET A 61 14.65 8.26 -9.13
N PHE A 62 15.10 7.09 -9.53
CA PHE A 62 14.65 6.38 -10.73
C PHE A 62 14.90 7.08 -12.09
N THR A 63 15.68 8.14 -12.15
CA THR A 63 15.92 8.87 -13.44
C THR A 63 16.52 7.99 -14.52
N GLY A 64 17.34 7.00 -14.16
CA GLY A 64 17.92 6.04 -15.10
C GLY A 64 16.90 5.16 -15.83
N ALA A 65 15.69 5.01 -15.29
CA ALA A 65 14.59 4.27 -15.92
C ALA A 65 13.74 5.13 -16.89
N ASN A 66 14.07 6.41 -17.07
CA ASN A 66 13.33 7.37 -17.91
C ASN A 66 11.79 7.33 -17.68
N PRO A 67 11.30 7.47 -16.44
CA PRO A 67 9.90 7.28 -16.13
C PRO A 67 9.00 8.43 -16.62
N ILE A 68 7.71 8.13 -16.78
CA ILE A 68 6.65 9.13 -16.89
C ILE A 68 6.39 9.67 -15.48
N LYS A 69 6.67 10.94 -15.24
CA LYS A 69 6.60 11.57 -13.92
C LYS A 69 5.22 12.13 -13.63
N ILE A 70 4.67 11.80 -12.48
CA ILE A 70 3.43 12.36 -11.92
C ILE A 70 3.78 12.90 -10.53
N VAL A 71 3.59 14.19 -10.30
CA VAL A 71 4.05 14.85 -9.07
C VAL A 71 2.86 15.35 -8.27
N PHE A 72 2.86 15.01 -6.98
CA PHE A 72 1.99 15.59 -5.97
C PHE A 72 2.82 16.42 -4.98
N VAL A 73 2.33 17.59 -4.60
CA VAL A 73 2.91 18.43 -3.55
C VAL A 73 1.88 18.56 -2.44
N ASP A 74 2.21 18.10 -1.24
CA ASP A 74 1.28 18.05 -0.10
C ASP A 74 -0.10 17.48 -0.51
N GLY A 75 -0.08 16.36 -1.25
CA GLY A 75 -1.26 15.65 -1.74
C GLY A 75 -2.02 16.32 -2.89
N LYS A 76 -1.52 17.42 -3.45
CA LYS A 76 -2.13 18.09 -4.61
C LYS A 76 -1.33 17.84 -5.86
N PHE A 77 -2.01 17.47 -6.94
CA PHE A 77 -1.38 17.29 -8.25
C PHE A 77 -0.69 18.57 -8.72
N ALA A 78 0.57 18.43 -9.17
CA ALA A 78 1.41 19.53 -9.64
C ALA A 78 1.63 19.45 -11.18
N PRO A 79 0.76 20.04 -12.01
CA PRO A 79 0.82 19.89 -13.47
C PRO A 79 2.12 20.38 -14.07
N LYS A 80 2.68 21.48 -13.55
CA LYS A 80 3.94 22.05 -14.04
C LYS A 80 5.18 21.18 -13.75
N LYS A 81 5.07 20.23 -12.83
CA LYS A 81 6.13 19.28 -12.44
C LYS A 81 5.92 17.90 -13.03
N SER A 82 4.72 17.62 -13.52
CA SER A 82 4.33 16.35 -14.12
C SER A 82 4.61 16.37 -15.63
N ALA A 83 4.85 15.19 -16.19
CA ALA A 83 5.04 15.05 -17.62
C ALA A 83 3.71 15.13 -18.36
N ASP A 84 3.72 15.74 -19.53
CA ASP A 84 2.70 15.48 -20.55
C ASP A 84 3.11 14.23 -21.31
N PHE A 85 2.19 13.33 -21.55
CA PHE A 85 2.47 12.11 -22.31
C PHE A 85 1.21 11.60 -23.01
N GLU A 86 1.44 11.02 -24.17
CA GLU A 86 0.48 10.18 -24.88
C GLU A 86 1.16 8.84 -25.12
N VAL A 87 0.62 7.77 -24.56
CA VAL A 87 1.15 6.42 -24.71
C VAL A 87 0.00 5.49 -25.06
N SER A 88 0.15 4.74 -26.16
CA SER A 88 -0.84 3.73 -26.55
C SER A 88 -1.05 2.74 -25.41
N GLY A 89 -2.30 2.37 -25.17
CA GLY A 89 -2.65 1.41 -24.13
C GLY A 89 -2.57 1.94 -22.70
N LEU A 90 -2.28 3.24 -22.49
CA LEU A 90 -2.21 3.88 -21.18
C LEU A 90 -3.15 5.07 -21.05
N SER A 91 -4.05 5.02 -20.10
CA SER A 91 -4.84 6.18 -19.65
C SER A 91 -4.47 6.52 -18.21
N VAL A 92 -4.19 7.78 -17.95
CA VAL A 92 -3.95 8.29 -16.58
C VAL A 92 -4.82 9.52 -16.36
N GLU A 93 -5.70 9.43 -15.40
CA GLU A 93 -6.65 10.47 -15.04
C GLU A 93 -6.49 10.87 -13.59
N ARG A 94 -6.95 12.04 -13.23
CA ARG A 94 -6.98 12.50 -11.83
C ARG A 94 -8.32 12.16 -11.19
N LEU A 95 -8.26 11.58 -9.99
CA LEU A 95 -9.46 11.25 -9.23
C LEU A 95 -10.35 12.48 -9.02
N SER A 96 -9.77 13.65 -8.70
CA SER A 96 -10.48 14.92 -8.51
C SER A 96 -11.22 15.43 -9.76
N ILE A 97 -10.79 15.02 -10.94
CA ILE A 97 -11.46 15.35 -12.20
C ILE A 97 -12.60 14.38 -12.48
N ILE A 98 -12.32 13.07 -12.46
CA ILE A 98 -13.32 12.06 -12.82
C ILE A 98 -14.43 11.93 -11.77
N ASN A 99 -14.19 12.32 -10.52
CA ASN A 99 -15.24 12.35 -9.48
C ASN A 99 -16.44 13.26 -9.82
N LYS A 100 -16.28 14.14 -10.81
CA LYS A 100 -17.35 15.02 -11.30
C LYS A 100 -18.21 14.39 -12.39
N LEU A 101 -17.82 13.20 -12.87
CA LEU A 101 -18.54 12.47 -13.90
C LEU A 101 -19.66 11.63 -13.27
N ASP A 102 -20.72 11.40 -14.03
CA ASP A 102 -21.82 10.52 -13.59
C ASP A 102 -21.45 9.04 -13.72
N LEU A 103 -20.64 8.70 -14.73
CA LEU A 103 -20.21 7.33 -15.03
C LEU A 103 -18.70 7.30 -15.26
N HIS A 104 -18.06 6.28 -14.71
CA HIS A 104 -16.64 6.00 -14.94
C HIS A 104 -16.35 4.52 -14.63
N TRP A 105 -15.45 3.88 -15.37
CA TRP A 105 -15.06 2.47 -15.17
C TRP A 105 -14.48 2.19 -13.77
N ALA A 106 -13.85 3.19 -13.17
CA ALA A 106 -13.28 3.07 -11.84
C ALA A 106 -14.32 2.73 -10.74
N LYS A 107 -15.63 2.89 -11.03
CA LYS A 107 -16.71 2.43 -10.14
C LYS A 107 -16.57 0.96 -9.77
N ASP A 108 -16.10 0.13 -10.71
CA ASP A 108 -15.98 -1.32 -10.51
C ASP A 108 -14.78 -1.72 -9.62
N VAL A 109 -13.92 -0.77 -9.29
CA VAL A 109 -12.71 -0.98 -8.46
C VAL A 109 -12.77 -0.17 -7.18
N TYR A 110 -13.23 1.07 -7.24
CA TYR A 110 -13.21 2.02 -6.12
C TYR A 110 -13.95 1.50 -4.88
N GLY A 111 -13.21 1.29 -3.80
CA GLY A 111 -13.77 0.80 -2.53
C GLY A 111 -14.14 -0.68 -2.52
N LYS A 112 -14.03 -1.38 -3.65
CA LYS A 112 -14.42 -2.79 -3.74
C LYS A 112 -13.48 -3.69 -2.96
N TYR A 113 -12.19 -3.60 -3.24
CA TYR A 113 -11.19 -4.46 -2.60
C TYR A 113 -10.89 -4.02 -1.16
N GLU A 114 -10.97 -2.72 -0.89
CA GLU A 114 -10.95 -2.18 0.45
C GLU A 114 -12.08 -2.80 1.29
N LYS A 115 -13.31 -2.80 0.78
CA LYS A 115 -14.47 -3.38 1.47
C LYS A 115 -14.31 -4.88 1.73
N LEU A 116 -13.87 -5.65 0.73
CA LEU A 116 -13.61 -7.09 0.87
C LEU A 116 -12.58 -7.37 1.98
N SER A 117 -11.56 -6.53 2.10
CA SER A 117 -10.53 -6.68 3.14
C SER A 117 -11.06 -6.53 4.56
N GLN A 118 -12.20 -5.86 4.74
CA GLN A 118 -12.83 -5.65 6.05
C GLN A 118 -13.53 -6.89 6.61
N GLU A 119 -13.78 -7.91 5.77
CA GLU A 119 -14.43 -9.15 6.21
C GLU A 119 -13.57 -9.92 7.22
N SER A 120 -12.26 -9.89 7.05
CA SER A 120 -11.32 -10.59 7.93
C SER A 120 -10.86 -9.73 9.11
N VAL A 121 -10.61 -8.44 8.87
CA VAL A 121 -10.09 -7.49 9.86
C VAL A 121 -10.55 -6.09 9.51
N THR A 122 -11.10 -5.37 10.48
CA THR A 122 -11.48 -3.97 10.28
C THR A 122 -10.25 -3.09 9.99
N ARG A 123 -10.36 -2.24 8.95
CA ARG A 123 -9.32 -1.30 8.52
C ARG A 123 -9.86 0.13 8.46
N PRO A 124 -10.07 0.76 9.62
CA PRO A 124 -10.79 2.05 9.69
C PRO A 124 -10.11 3.19 8.92
N LEU A 125 -8.77 3.22 8.86
CA LEU A 125 -8.05 4.23 8.08
C LEU A 125 -8.27 4.06 6.57
N ALA A 126 -8.44 2.82 6.09
CA ALA A 126 -8.73 2.56 4.69
C ALA A 126 -10.18 2.94 4.33
N SER A 127 -11.16 2.60 5.18
CA SER A 127 -12.55 3.05 4.95
C SER A 127 -12.68 4.58 5.06
N TYR A 128 -11.97 5.22 5.98
CA TYR A 128 -11.88 6.67 6.05
C TYR A 128 -11.33 7.27 4.74
N ASN A 129 -10.25 6.66 4.19
CA ASN A 129 -9.70 7.05 2.89
C ASN A 129 -10.74 6.89 1.77
N THR A 130 -11.45 5.76 1.71
CA THR A 130 -12.51 5.54 0.69
C THR A 130 -13.59 6.60 0.77
N ALA A 131 -13.98 7.01 1.97
CA ALA A 131 -14.99 8.06 2.16
C ALA A 131 -14.52 9.44 1.71
N TYR A 132 -13.27 9.83 2.01
CA TYR A 132 -12.83 11.21 1.96
C TYR A 132 -11.74 11.54 0.93
N ALA A 133 -11.09 10.56 0.29
CA ALA A 133 -10.07 10.84 -0.70
C ALA A 133 -10.65 11.52 -1.94
N ASP A 134 -10.15 12.70 -2.28
CA ASP A 134 -10.59 13.49 -3.44
C ASP A 134 -9.50 13.65 -4.49
N GLU A 135 -8.26 13.25 -4.19
CA GLU A 135 -7.13 13.36 -5.11
C GLU A 135 -6.37 12.02 -5.23
N GLY A 136 -5.72 11.85 -6.36
CA GLY A 136 -4.93 10.68 -6.72
C GLY A 136 -4.97 10.42 -8.22
N VAL A 137 -4.39 9.31 -8.65
CA VAL A 137 -4.38 8.88 -10.05
C VAL A 137 -5.27 7.66 -10.26
N VAL A 138 -5.90 7.64 -11.43
CA VAL A 138 -6.70 6.52 -11.93
C VAL A 138 -6.07 6.06 -13.23
N ILE A 139 -5.48 4.87 -13.21
CA ILE A 139 -4.65 4.34 -14.28
C ILE A 139 -5.35 3.12 -14.90
N HIS A 140 -5.55 3.15 -16.21
CA HIS A 140 -5.99 2.01 -16.98
C HIS A 140 -4.94 1.63 -18.01
N VAL A 141 -4.61 0.36 -18.05
CA VAL A 141 -3.57 -0.22 -18.90
C VAL A 141 -4.16 -1.34 -19.72
N SER A 142 -4.13 -1.21 -21.06
CA SER A 142 -4.65 -2.22 -21.99
C SER A 142 -3.56 -2.92 -22.82
N GLU A 143 -2.30 -2.48 -22.69
CA GLU A 143 -1.14 -3.04 -23.39
C GLU A 143 0.07 -3.10 -22.44
N ARG A 144 1.17 -3.67 -22.90
CA ARG A 144 2.44 -3.58 -22.18
C ARG A 144 3.02 -2.18 -22.26
N ILE A 145 3.21 -1.52 -21.12
CA ILE A 145 3.79 -0.19 -21.03
C ILE A 145 5.29 -0.29 -20.73
N GLU A 146 6.11 0.08 -21.71
CA GLU A 146 7.58 -0.04 -21.63
C GLU A 146 8.19 0.95 -20.63
N ARG A 147 7.69 2.20 -20.60
CA ARG A 147 8.17 3.23 -19.67
C ARG A 147 7.46 3.14 -18.34
N PRO A 148 8.17 3.03 -17.20
CA PRO A 148 7.52 3.05 -15.91
C PRO A 148 6.83 4.39 -15.63
N ILE A 149 5.75 4.35 -14.87
CA ILE A 149 5.16 5.56 -14.26
C ILE A 149 5.86 5.78 -12.93
N ASN A 150 6.28 7.01 -12.64
CA ASN A 150 6.80 7.38 -11.33
C ASN A 150 5.93 8.44 -10.67
N ILE A 151 5.26 8.06 -9.58
CA ILE A 151 4.55 9.01 -8.73
C ILE A 151 5.54 9.54 -7.69
N ILE A 152 5.75 10.86 -7.73
CA ILE A 152 6.66 11.58 -6.83
C ILE A 152 5.82 12.39 -5.85
N TYR A 153 6.09 12.21 -4.58
CA TYR A 153 5.41 12.92 -3.50
C TYR A 153 6.36 13.93 -2.87
N GLU A 154 6.10 15.21 -3.09
CA GLU A 154 6.85 16.29 -2.47
C GLU A 154 6.15 16.80 -1.21
N HIS A 155 6.93 17.19 -0.23
CA HIS A 155 6.49 17.75 1.05
C HIS A 155 6.97 19.19 1.15
N SER A 156 6.04 20.14 1.31
CA SER A 156 6.34 21.59 1.39
C SER A 156 5.71 22.31 2.58
N ASP A 157 4.78 21.66 3.30
CA ASP A 157 4.15 22.17 4.52
C ASP A 157 4.39 21.21 5.69
N GLU A 158 5.15 21.65 6.70
CA GLU A 158 5.55 20.86 7.88
C GLU A 158 4.36 20.28 8.69
N TYR A 159 3.13 20.72 8.43
CA TYR A 159 1.90 20.25 9.06
C TYR A 159 0.90 19.67 8.05
N SER A 160 1.35 19.31 6.87
CA SER A 160 0.47 18.77 5.84
C SER A 160 -0.19 17.46 6.29
N ASP A 161 -1.49 17.35 6.02
CA ASP A 161 -2.34 16.20 6.30
C ASP A 161 -2.98 15.74 4.99
N VAL A 162 -2.55 14.61 4.49
CA VAL A 162 -2.81 14.19 3.12
C VAL A 162 -3.56 12.88 3.07
N ILE A 163 -4.62 12.85 2.26
CA ILE A 163 -5.37 11.66 1.89
C ILE A 163 -5.27 11.49 0.38
N LEU A 164 -4.67 10.39 -0.08
CA LEU A 164 -4.53 10.06 -1.48
C LEU A 164 -5.12 8.70 -1.80
N ARG A 165 -5.71 8.57 -3.00
CA ARG A 165 -6.21 7.30 -3.48
C ARG A 165 -5.84 7.06 -4.93
N HIS A 166 -5.21 5.93 -5.20
CA HIS A 166 -4.87 5.49 -6.54
C HIS A 166 -5.72 4.27 -6.93
N ILE A 167 -6.13 4.23 -8.19
CA ILE A 167 -6.89 3.11 -8.75
C ILE A 167 -6.15 2.64 -10.00
N ILE A 168 -5.89 1.35 -10.08
CA ILE A 168 -5.14 0.77 -11.18
C ILE A 168 -5.92 -0.43 -11.71
N LYS A 169 -6.17 -0.44 -13.01
CA LYS A 169 -6.74 -1.56 -13.73
C LYS A 169 -5.79 -1.95 -14.86
N ILE A 170 -5.40 -3.21 -14.91
CA ILE A 170 -4.54 -3.76 -15.93
C ILE A 170 -5.32 -4.89 -16.63
N ASP A 171 -5.58 -4.71 -17.92
CA ASP A 171 -6.35 -5.64 -18.73
C ASP A 171 -5.52 -6.90 -19.07
N ASP A 172 -6.16 -7.85 -19.74
CA ASP A 172 -5.56 -9.16 -20.06
C ASP A 172 -4.21 -9.02 -20.77
N ASN A 173 -3.20 -9.72 -20.25
CA ASN A 173 -1.83 -9.75 -20.75
C ASN A 173 -1.11 -8.39 -20.81
N ALA A 174 -1.71 -7.33 -20.28
CA ALA A 174 -1.07 -6.02 -20.18
C ALA A 174 -0.06 -5.96 -19.02
N GLU A 175 0.86 -4.99 -19.07
CA GLU A 175 1.92 -4.87 -18.07
C GLU A 175 2.18 -3.42 -17.70
N LEU A 176 2.33 -3.15 -16.39
CA LEU A 176 2.69 -1.84 -15.84
C LEU A 176 3.81 -1.99 -14.80
N THR A 177 4.80 -1.10 -14.89
CA THR A 177 5.73 -0.82 -13.78
C THR A 177 5.39 0.53 -13.17
N LEU A 178 5.06 0.53 -11.88
CA LEU A 178 4.78 1.73 -11.08
C LEU A 178 5.90 1.94 -10.06
N LEU A 179 6.45 3.14 -10.06
CA LEU A 179 7.44 3.61 -9.11
C LEU A 179 6.81 4.66 -8.21
N GLU A 180 7.12 4.64 -6.92
CA GLU A 180 6.70 5.67 -5.97
C GLU A 180 7.89 6.12 -5.13
N ASN A 181 8.04 7.41 -4.91
CA ASN A 181 9.06 7.94 -4.01
C ASN A 181 8.68 9.30 -3.43
N GLY A 182 9.33 9.65 -2.33
CA GLY A 182 9.18 10.92 -1.64
C GLY A 182 8.43 10.83 -0.31
N PRO A 183 8.61 11.84 0.56
CA PRO A 183 8.06 11.86 1.91
C PRO A 183 6.56 12.10 1.99
N ALA A 184 5.95 12.61 0.96
CA ALA A 184 4.53 12.91 0.77
C ALA A 184 3.96 14.01 1.69
N ALA A 185 4.09 13.91 3.00
CA ALA A 185 3.44 14.82 3.95
C ALA A 185 3.98 14.61 5.38
N ALA A 186 3.60 15.49 6.29
CA ALA A 186 3.79 15.27 7.72
C ALA A 186 2.93 14.08 8.21
N ARG A 187 1.69 13.98 7.69
CA ARG A 187 0.83 12.81 7.88
C ARG A 187 0.20 12.41 6.54
N LEU A 188 0.30 11.11 6.21
CA LEU A 188 -0.27 10.54 4.98
C LEU A 188 -1.18 9.36 5.30
N ASN A 189 -2.36 9.34 4.68
CA ASN A 189 -3.21 8.17 4.53
C ASN A 189 -3.39 7.90 3.04
N GLN A 190 -2.81 6.82 2.52
CA GLN A 190 -2.86 6.46 1.11
C GLN A 190 -3.50 5.08 0.92
N VAL A 191 -4.37 4.98 -0.06
CA VAL A 191 -4.92 3.71 -0.55
C VAL A 191 -4.63 3.55 -2.03
N MET A 192 -4.25 2.33 -2.42
CA MET A 192 -4.12 1.90 -3.82
C MET A 192 -4.98 0.65 -4.01
N GLU A 193 -5.91 0.69 -4.96
CA GLU A 193 -6.67 -0.49 -5.38
C GLU A 193 -6.21 -0.94 -6.76
N VAL A 194 -5.91 -2.24 -6.90
CA VAL A 194 -5.32 -2.83 -8.11
C VAL A 194 -6.17 -4.00 -8.59
N LYS A 195 -6.65 -3.92 -9.82
CA LYS A 195 -7.29 -5.04 -10.51
C LYS A 195 -6.37 -5.56 -11.61
N LEU A 196 -5.98 -6.82 -11.51
CA LEU A 196 -5.24 -7.53 -12.54
C LEU A 196 -6.14 -8.55 -13.22
N SER A 197 -6.37 -8.37 -14.53
CA SER A 197 -7.06 -9.34 -15.36
C SER A 197 -6.13 -10.52 -15.69
N ASP A 198 -6.60 -11.49 -16.49
CA ASP A 198 -5.84 -12.71 -16.79
C ASP A 198 -4.52 -12.40 -17.53
N GLY A 199 -3.43 -13.00 -17.08
CA GLY A 199 -2.09 -12.78 -17.62
C GLY A 199 -1.49 -11.38 -17.35
N ALA A 200 -2.22 -10.49 -16.67
CA ALA A 200 -1.76 -9.13 -16.37
C ALA A 200 -0.56 -9.13 -15.44
N LYS A 201 0.35 -8.14 -15.62
CA LYS A 201 1.54 -8.01 -14.79
C LYS A 201 1.64 -6.62 -14.19
N PHE A 202 1.83 -6.58 -12.88
CA PHE A 202 2.05 -5.34 -12.13
C PHE A 202 3.35 -5.43 -11.34
N ASN A 203 4.28 -4.53 -11.65
CA ASN A 203 5.53 -4.37 -10.92
C ASN A 203 5.49 -3.03 -10.17
N HIS A 204 5.56 -3.07 -8.85
CA HIS A 204 5.50 -1.91 -7.99
C HIS A 204 6.78 -1.79 -7.16
N ILE A 205 7.41 -0.62 -7.20
CA ILE A 205 8.59 -0.31 -6.39
C ILE A 205 8.34 1.01 -5.68
N ARG A 206 8.39 0.98 -4.35
CA ARG A 206 8.23 2.16 -3.52
C ARG A 206 9.49 2.40 -2.68
N VAL A 207 9.95 3.66 -2.66
CA VAL A 207 10.99 4.11 -1.74
C VAL A 207 10.44 5.21 -0.85
N LEU A 208 10.27 4.90 0.42
CA LEU A 208 9.83 5.86 1.43
C LEU A 208 11.05 6.46 2.09
N GLY A 209 11.34 7.68 1.71
CA GLY A 209 12.32 8.67 2.15
C GLY A 209 13.38 8.29 3.15
N ARG A 210 14.26 9.25 3.39
CA ARG A 210 15.32 9.23 4.42
C ARG A 210 14.97 10.26 5.46
N ASP A 211 15.63 10.30 6.57
CA ASP A 211 15.64 11.35 7.61
C ASP A 211 14.43 12.31 7.61
N HIS A 212 13.23 11.76 7.60
CA HIS A 212 12.00 12.52 7.54
C HIS A 212 11.02 12.04 8.61
N GLU A 213 10.59 12.93 9.47
CA GLU A 213 9.69 12.63 10.60
C GLU A 213 8.23 12.41 10.19
N ARG A 214 8.01 11.74 9.08
CA ARG A 214 6.67 11.44 8.56
C ARG A 214 5.93 10.41 9.40
N ARG A 215 4.62 10.49 9.33
CA ARG A 215 3.67 9.49 9.86
C ARG A 215 2.79 9.03 8.73
N THR A 216 2.96 7.79 8.32
CA THR A 216 2.38 7.29 7.08
C THR A 216 1.62 6.00 7.32
N ALA A 217 0.38 5.92 6.83
CA ALA A 217 -0.37 4.69 6.65
C ALA A 217 -0.66 4.51 5.16
N THR A 218 -0.15 3.42 4.57
CA THR A 218 -0.42 3.05 3.19
C THR A 218 -1.12 1.71 3.11
N HIS A 219 -2.04 1.57 2.16
CA HIS A 219 -2.80 0.36 1.96
C HIS A 219 -2.79 0.01 0.47
N ILE A 220 -2.51 -1.24 0.16
CA ILE A 220 -2.67 -1.82 -1.17
C ILE A 220 -3.74 -2.91 -1.07
N PHE A 221 -4.78 -2.81 -1.88
CA PHE A 221 -5.82 -3.82 -2.01
C PHE A 221 -5.87 -4.28 -3.45
N GLY A 222 -6.00 -5.59 -3.68
CA GLY A 222 -6.03 -6.06 -5.06
C GLY A 222 -6.66 -7.43 -5.25
N GLU A 223 -6.98 -7.69 -6.52
CA GLU A 223 -7.51 -8.95 -7.02
C GLU A 223 -6.71 -9.39 -8.24
N LEU A 224 -6.34 -10.66 -8.28
CA LEU A 224 -5.55 -11.27 -9.35
C LEU A 224 -6.39 -12.30 -10.12
N GLY A 225 -6.50 -12.11 -11.44
CA GLY A 225 -7.04 -13.09 -12.39
C GLY A 225 -6.06 -14.23 -12.69
N GLY A 226 -6.42 -15.12 -13.59
CA GLY A 226 -5.61 -16.29 -13.97
C GLY A 226 -4.25 -15.89 -14.52
N GLU A 227 -3.19 -16.60 -14.14
CA GLU A 227 -1.81 -16.35 -14.56
C GLU A 227 -1.30 -14.92 -14.30
N ALA A 228 -2.07 -14.08 -13.59
CA ALA A 228 -1.67 -12.72 -13.27
C ALA A 228 -0.48 -12.69 -12.30
N LYS A 229 0.38 -11.67 -12.44
CA LYS A 229 1.59 -11.52 -11.62
C LYS A 229 1.62 -10.17 -10.94
N PHE A 230 1.55 -10.17 -9.63
CA PHE A 230 1.71 -9.00 -8.78
C PHE A 230 3.08 -9.06 -8.08
N LYS A 231 3.91 -8.04 -8.28
CA LYS A 231 5.18 -7.89 -7.57
C LYS A 231 5.24 -6.51 -6.92
N SER A 232 5.51 -6.47 -5.62
CA SER A 232 5.68 -5.22 -4.89
C SER A 232 6.92 -5.29 -3.99
N PHE A 233 7.74 -4.25 -4.06
CA PHE A 233 8.87 -4.04 -3.15
C PHE A 233 8.81 -2.65 -2.54
N THR A 234 8.92 -2.57 -1.21
CA THR A 234 8.99 -1.29 -0.49
C THR A 234 10.30 -1.21 0.30
N LEU A 235 11.09 -0.17 0.04
CA LEU A 235 12.20 0.22 0.89
C LEU A 235 11.78 1.39 1.78
N THR A 236 11.93 1.24 3.09
CA THR A 236 11.68 2.31 4.06
C THR A 236 12.96 2.63 4.81
N VAL A 237 13.33 3.91 4.81
CA VAL A 237 14.49 4.40 5.56
C VAL A 237 14.00 5.50 6.48
N ASN A 238 14.18 5.29 7.79
CA ASN A 238 13.76 6.21 8.84
C ASN A 238 12.27 6.67 8.76
N GLY A 239 11.90 7.65 9.53
CA GLY A 239 10.53 8.12 9.74
C GLY A 239 10.07 7.80 11.15
N VAL A 240 9.13 8.57 11.69
CA VAL A 240 8.62 8.32 13.05
C VAL A 240 7.67 7.12 13.06
N LEU A 241 6.74 7.08 12.10
CA LEU A 241 5.81 5.97 11.97
C LEU A 241 5.54 5.67 10.49
N THR A 242 5.77 4.43 10.09
CA THR A 242 5.34 3.92 8.79
C THR A 242 4.57 2.62 9.01
N ARG A 243 3.32 2.57 8.56
CA ARG A 243 2.54 1.36 8.50
C ARG A 243 2.13 1.08 7.06
N ASN A 244 2.57 -0.05 6.53
CA ASN A 244 2.22 -0.51 5.19
C ASN A 244 1.30 -1.73 5.32
N GLU A 245 0.11 -1.65 4.75
CA GLU A 245 -0.81 -2.77 4.66
C GLU A 245 -0.95 -3.24 3.21
N CYS A 246 -0.95 -4.54 2.99
CA CYS A 246 -1.23 -5.14 1.69
C CYS A 246 -2.22 -6.28 1.87
N PHE A 247 -3.33 -6.23 1.14
CA PHE A 247 -4.34 -7.28 1.12
C PHE A 247 -4.64 -7.67 -0.33
N LEU A 248 -4.35 -8.92 -0.69
CA LEU A 248 -4.57 -9.43 -2.04
C LEU A 248 -5.43 -10.69 -2.02
N ASN A 249 -6.36 -10.77 -2.96
CA ASN A 249 -7.11 -11.97 -3.28
C ASN A 249 -6.60 -12.55 -4.60
N ILE A 250 -6.18 -13.80 -4.59
CA ILE A 250 -5.80 -14.56 -5.76
C ILE A 250 -6.98 -15.43 -6.16
N ASN A 251 -7.74 -14.96 -7.15
CA ASN A 251 -8.99 -15.57 -7.60
C ASN A 251 -8.84 -16.33 -8.92
N GLY A 252 -7.70 -16.21 -9.60
CA GLY A 252 -7.40 -16.91 -10.84
C GLY A 252 -6.32 -17.96 -10.68
N ASP A 253 -6.46 -19.07 -11.43
CA ASP A 253 -5.51 -20.18 -11.40
C ASP A 253 -4.12 -19.74 -11.86
N ASP A 254 -3.08 -20.36 -11.32
CA ASP A 254 -1.67 -20.14 -11.65
C ASP A 254 -1.17 -18.69 -11.48
N ALA A 255 -1.92 -17.87 -10.75
CA ALA A 255 -1.51 -16.50 -10.46
C ALA A 255 -0.48 -16.42 -9.32
N ALA A 256 0.37 -15.39 -9.35
CA ALA A 256 1.45 -15.22 -8.40
C ALA A 256 1.48 -13.82 -7.76
N ALA A 257 1.63 -13.76 -6.43
CA ALA A 257 1.77 -12.55 -5.65
C ALA A 257 3.07 -12.54 -4.84
N HIS A 258 4.02 -11.66 -5.20
CA HIS A 258 5.29 -11.49 -4.48
C HIS A 258 5.31 -10.11 -3.83
N ILE A 259 5.28 -10.08 -2.50
CA ILE A 259 5.32 -8.86 -1.71
C ILE A 259 6.57 -8.90 -0.84
N SER A 260 7.41 -7.89 -0.98
CA SER A 260 8.63 -7.79 -0.20
C SER A 260 8.87 -6.40 0.33
N GLY A 261 9.59 -6.33 1.43
CA GLY A 261 9.95 -5.07 2.05
C GLY A 261 11.32 -5.16 2.74
N ALA A 262 12.02 -4.04 2.72
CA ALA A 262 13.20 -3.85 3.53
C ALA A 262 13.07 -2.53 4.29
N CYS A 263 13.52 -2.50 5.55
CA CYS A 263 13.62 -1.25 6.27
C CYS A 263 14.95 -1.11 7.03
N ILE A 264 15.38 0.12 7.14
CA ILE A 264 16.51 0.54 7.99
C ILE A 264 15.97 1.59 8.94
N GLY A 265 15.93 1.28 10.22
CA GLY A 265 15.40 2.14 11.27
C GLY A 265 16.43 2.55 12.31
N ASP A 266 16.37 3.82 12.73
CA ASP A 266 17.28 4.43 13.69
C ASP A 266 16.49 5.33 14.66
N GLY A 267 16.69 5.18 15.96
CA GLY A 267 16.07 6.02 16.99
C GLY A 267 14.55 5.81 17.09
N ASP A 268 13.79 6.89 17.13
CA ASP A 268 12.32 6.86 17.31
C ASP A 268 11.56 6.27 16.10
N PHE A 269 12.21 5.44 15.32
CA PHE A 269 11.61 4.76 14.17
C PHE A 269 10.65 3.63 14.60
N HIS A 270 9.45 3.64 14.05
CA HIS A 270 8.48 2.56 14.16
C HIS A 270 7.96 2.16 12.78
N HIS A 271 8.15 0.91 12.39
CA HIS A 271 7.78 0.41 11.07
C HIS A 271 6.99 -0.89 11.15
N ASP A 272 5.78 -0.89 10.62
CA ASP A 272 4.86 -2.03 10.62
C ASP A 272 4.49 -2.42 9.18
N ASP A 273 4.80 -3.66 8.79
CA ASP A 273 4.28 -4.27 7.59
C ASP A 273 3.20 -5.29 7.96
N THR A 274 1.98 -5.09 7.45
CA THR A 274 0.84 -5.99 7.63
C THR A 274 0.41 -6.53 6.27
N VAL A 275 0.53 -7.84 6.04
CA VAL A 275 0.29 -8.45 4.72
C VAL A 275 -0.63 -9.64 4.81
N PHE A 276 -1.76 -9.58 4.10
CA PHE A 276 -2.73 -10.66 4.02
C PHE A 276 -2.88 -11.11 2.56
N ILE A 277 -2.69 -12.40 2.32
CA ILE A 277 -2.90 -13.02 1.01
C ILE A 277 -3.94 -14.12 1.16
N THR A 278 -5.01 -14.02 0.38
CA THR A 278 -6.03 -15.06 0.26
C THR A 278 -5.85 -15.79 -1.06
N HIS A 279 -5.66 -17.08 -0.99
CA HIS A 279 -5.67 -17.99 -2.13
C HIS A 279 -7.05 -18.60 -2.28
N ASP A 280 -7.69 -18.37 -3.43
CA ASP A 280 -9.03 -18.87 -3.79
C ASP A 280 -9.05 -19.52 -5.18
N ALA A 281 -7.88 -19.95 -5.68
CA ALA A 281 -7.70 -20.54 -6.99
C ALA A 281 -6.60 -21.62 -6.98
N VAL A 282 -6.60 -22.51 -7.97
CA VAL A 282 -5.69 -23.65 -8.07
C VAL A 282 -4.31 -23.21 -8.56
N GLY A 283 -3.24 -23.82 -8.05
CA GLY A 283 -1.87 -23.62 -8.53
C GLY A 283 -1.27 -22.24 -8.22
N SER A 284 -1.92 -21.45 -7.38
CA SER A 284 -1.49 -20.08 -7.09
C SER A 284 -0.27 -20.03 -6.17
N GLU A 285 0.54 -18.99 -6.33
CA GLU A 285 1.78 -18.80 -5.58
C GLU A 285 1.77 -17.47 -4.81
N SER A 286 2.30 -17.48 -3.57
CA SER A 286 2.64 -16.23 -2.88
C SER A 286 3.99 -16.30 -2.18
N ARG A 287 4.73 -15.19 -2.22
CA ARG A 287 5.99 -14.99 -1.49
C ARG A 287 5.91 -13.68 -0.73
N GLN A 288 6.11 -13.75 0.58
CA GLN A 288 6.18 -12.59 1.48
C GLN A 288 7.55 -12.58 2.13
N VAL A 289 8.39 -11.60 1.79
CA VAL A 289 9.77 -11.53 2.28
C VAL A 289 10.06 -10.15 2.85
N PHE A 290 10.25 -10.08 4.18
CA PHE A 290 10.50 -8.82 4.87
C PHE A 290 11.79 -8.86 5.67
N LYS A 291 12.62 -7.83 5.50
CA LYS A 291 13.91 -7.70 6.20
C LYS A 291 14.03 -6.34 6.86
N LYS A 292 14.46 -6.33 8.12
CA LYS A 292 14.57 -5.12 8.92
C LYS A 292 15.94 -5.04 9.58
N VAL A 293 16.59 -3.88 9.49
CA VAL A 293 17.80 -3.56 10.25
C VAL A 293 17.46 -2.41 11.19
N LEU A 294 17.62 -2.62 12.48
CA LEU A 294 17.13 -1.70 13.52
C LEU A 294 18.24 -1.38 14.50
N ARG A 295 18.34 -0.09 14.88
CA ARG A 295 19.29 0.39 15.88
C ARG A 295 18.77 1.56 16.70
N ASN A 296 19.40 1.83 17.84
CA ASN A 296 19.12 2.96 18.73
C ASN A 296 17.65 3.02 19.21
N GLY A 297 17.10 1.83 19.55
CA GLY A 297 15.73 1.73 20.07
C GLY A 297 14.63 1.65 19.00
N ALA A 298 14.98 1.52 17.73
CA ALA A 298 14.01 1.40 16.64
C ALA A 298 13.14 0.14 16.78
N THR A 299 11.87 0.24 16.40
CA THR A 299 10.91 -0.85 16.47
C THR A 299 10.44 -1.27 15.07
N GLY A 300 10.58 -2.56 14.77
CA GLY A 300 10.03 -3.19 13.59
C GLY A 300 8.89 -4.16 13.95
N VAL A 301 7.82 -4.12 13.18
CA VAL A 301 6.67 -5.02 13.30
C VAL A 301 6.44 -5.71 11.97
N PHE A 302 6.12 -6.99 12.01
CA PHE A 302 5.60 -7.75 10.87
C PHE A 302 4.35 -8.52 11.29
N GLN A 303 3.27 -8.33 10.57
CA GLN A 303 2.03 -9.07 10.75
C GLN A 303 1.63 -9.66 9.39
N GLY A 304 1.58 -10.98 9.29
CA GLY A 304 1.32 -11.63 8.03
C GLY A 304 0.31 -12.74 8.15
N LYS A 305 -0.58 -12.86 7.15
CA LYS A 305 -1.54 -13.94 7.08
C LYS A 305 -1.60 -14.51 5.67
N ILE A 306 -1.51 -15.83 5.56
CA ILE A 306 -1.85 -16.57 4.36
C ILE A 306 -3.11 -17.36 4.67
N LEU A 307 -4.17 -17.11 3.91
CA LEU A 307 -5.42 -17.86 3.94
C LEU A 307 -5.55 -18.69 2.65
N VAL A 308 -5.64 -20.00 2.78
CA VAL A 308 -5.85 -20.92 1.66
C VAL A 308 -7.25 -21.50 1.77
N LYS A 309 -8.13 -21.13 0.83
CA LYS A 309 -9.51 -21.62 0.79
C LYS A 309 -9.59 -23.08 0.31
N PRO A 310 -10.71 -23.80 0.55
CA PRO A 310 -10.83 -25.23 0.22
C PRO A 310 -10.55 -25.56 -1.25
N ASN A 311 -10.91 -24.66 -2.17
CA ASN A 311 -10.72 -24.86 -3.62
C ASN A 311 -9.30 -24.53 -4.10
N ALA A 312 -8.47 -23.88 -3.28
CA ALA A 312 -7.15 -23.43 -3.65
C ALA A 312 -6.10 -24.55 -3.53
N GLN A 313 -6.35 -25.67 -4.22
CA GLN A 313 -5.42 -26.80 -4.26
C GLN A 313 -4.12 -26.42 -5.00
N LYS A 314 -3.01 -27.06 -4.66
CA LYS A 314 -1.66 -26.80 -5.18
C LYS A 314 -1.14 -25.38 -4.93
N THR A 315 -1.67 -24.73 -3.92
CA THR A 315 -1.14 -23.45 -3.47
C THR A 315 0.29 -23.62 -2.94
N ASP A 316 1.19 -22.72 -3.36
CA ASP A 316 2.54 -22.59 -2.81
C ASP A 316 2.69 -21.23 -2.12
N GLY A 317 2.56 -21.23 -0.80
CA GLY A 317 2.58 -20.03 0.06
C GLY A 317 3.82 -19.98 0.94
N TYR A 318 4.63 -18.92 0.81
CA TYR A 318 5.82 -18.73 1.63
C TYR A 318 5.85 -17.35 2.26
N GLN A 319 6.08 -17.31 3.59
CA GLN A 319 6.17 -16.08 4.35
C GLN A 319 7.40 -16.11 5.26
N ILE A 320 8.27 -15.12 5.14
CA ILE A 320 9.42 -14.95 6.02
C ILE A 320 9.60 -13.50 6.44
N SER A 321 9.83 -13.29 7.73
CA SER A 321 10.23 -12.01 8.28
C SER A 321 11.52 -12.16 9.09
N GLN A 322 12.50 -11.30 8.80
CA GLN A 322 13.82 -11.36 9.41
C GLN A 322 14.23 -9.99 9.90
N SER A 323 14.85 -9.94 11.07
CA SER A 323 15.42 -8.71 11.60
C SER A 323 16.85 -8.90 12.05
N LEU A 324 17.63 -7.83 11.91
CA LEU A 324 18.95 -7.66 12.50
C LEU A 324 18.86 -6.48 13.49
N LEU A 325 19.04 -6.76 14.77
CA LEU A 325 19.10 -5.76 15.84
C LEU A 325 20.56 -5.43 16.10
N LEU A 326 20.89 -4.15 16.03
CA LEU A 326 22.26 -3.67 16.19
C LEU A 326 22.55 -3.19 17.62
N ASP A 327 21.56 -3.29 18.52
CA ASP A 327 21.64 -2.95 19.95
C ASP A 327 20.54 -3.64 20.75
N GLU A 328 20.62 -3.58 22.07
CA GLU A 328 19.69 -4.21 23.01
C GLU A 328 18.35 -3.44 23.14
N ASP A 329 18.31 -2.17 22.78
CA ASP A 329 17.12 -1.31 22.91
C ASP A 329 16.15 -1.47 21.74
N SER A 330 16.64 -1.94 20.59
CA SER A 330 15.83 -2.17 19.39
C SER A 330 14.95 -3.40 19.50
N GLN A 331 13.78 -3.37 18.87
CA GLN A 331 12.79 -4.44 19.00
C GLN A 331 12.25 -4.89 17.64
N PHE A 332 12.00 -6.20 17.53
CA PHE A 332 11.28 -6.79 16.43
C PHE A 332 10.12 -7.64 16.93
N LEU A 333 8.91 -7.34 16.48
CA LEU A 333 7.67 -8.01 16.83
C LEU A 333 7.08 -8.66 15.58
N ALA A 334 6.80 -9.97 15.66
CA ALA A 334 6.27 -10.71 14.51
C ALA A 334 5.00 -11.49 14.89
N LYS A 335 4.00 -11.42 14.02
CA LYS A 335 2.75 -12.17 14.10
C LYS A 335 2.47 -12.85 12.75
N PRO A 336 3.14 -13.98 12.44
CA PRO A 336 2.82 -14.76 11.24
C PRO A 336 1.63 -15.69 11.50
N GLU A 337 0.72 -15.78 10.52
CA GLU A 337 -0.48 -16.61 10.59
C GLU A 337 -0.67 -17.44 9.31
N LEU A 338 -1.05 -18.71 9.45
CA LEU A 338 -1.47 -19.59 8.36
C LEU A 338 -2.84 -20.17 8.68
N GLU A 339 -3.79 -19.99 7.78
CA GLU A 339 -5.09 -20.67 7.78
C GLU A 339 -5.24 -21.48 6.50
N ILE A 340 -5.26 -22.79 6.58
CA ILE A 340 -5.24 -23.68 5.44
C ILE A 340 -6.44 -24.61 5.49
N TYR A 341 -7.27 -24.54 4.44
CA TYR A 341 -8.48 -25.35 4.28
C TYR A 341 -8.43 -26.27 3.04
N ALA A 342 -7.31 -26.29 2.32
CA ALA A 342 -7.05 -27.20 1.19
C ALA A 342 -6.05 -28.28 1.61
N ASP A 343 -6.13 -29.47 1.00
CA ASP A 343 -5.32 -30.64 1.39
C ASP A 343 -3.97 -30.70 0.65
N ASP A 344 -3.94 -30.37 -0.63
CA ASP A 344 -2.74 -30.45 -1.48
C ASP A 344 -2.08 -29.07 -1.63
N VAL A 345 -1.29 -28.67 -0.63
CA VAL A 345 -0.63 -27.38 -0.58
C VAL A 345 0.79 -27.46 -0.02
N ALA A 346 1.64 -26.51 -0.41
CA ALA A 346 2.95 -26.28 0.16
C ALA A 346 2.98 -24.88 0.79
N CYS A 347 2.73 -24.80 2.11
CA CYS A 347 2.70 -23.52 2.80
C CYS A 347 3.66 -23.53 3.99
N SER A 348 4.43 -22.45 4.13
CA SER A 348 5.35 -22.28 5.24
C SER A 348 5.48 -20.84 5.68
N HIS A 349 5.77 -20.64 6.95
CA HIS A 349 6.15 -19.34 7.47
C HIS A 349 7.35 -19.43 8.41
N GLY A 350 8.08 -18.33 8.56
CA GLY A 350 9.19 -18.21 9.48
C GLY A 350 9.38 -16.77 9.95
N SER A 351 9.86 -16.62 11.17
CA SER A 351 10.29 -15.33 11.70
C SER A 351 11.58 -15.53 12.48
N THR A 352 12.57 -14.70 12.19
CA THR A 352 13.87 -14.76 12.86
C THR A 352 14.33 -13.37 13.25
N SER A 353 14.97 -13.28 14.41
CA SER A 353 15.66 -12.08 14.87
C SER A 353 17.10 -12.45 15.22
N GLY A 354 18.06 -11.74 14.64
CA GLY A 354 19.46 -11.84 14.99
C GLY A 354 19.93 -10.57 15.70
N ALA A 355 20.81 -10.71 16.68
CA ALA A 355 21.55 -9.62 17.29
C ALA A 355 23.04 -9.73 16.88
N ILE A 356 23.72 -8.60 16.80
CA ILE A 356 25.18 -8.59 16.70
C ILE A 356 25.69 -8.40 18.12
N ASP A 357 26.44 -9.40 18.62
CA ASP A 357 27.27 -9.24 19.81
C ASP A 357 28.55 -8.48 19.40
N GLU A 358 28.90 -7.41 20.13
CA GLU A 358 30.17 -6.68 19.95
C GLU A 358 31.36 -7.49 20.45
#